data_8190ac197093c649d761e1e86518b915
#
_entry.id   8190ac197093c649d761e1e86518b915
#
_cell.length_a   1.000
_cell.length_b   1.000
_cell.length_c   1.000
_cell.angle_alpha   90.00
_cell.angle_beta   90.00
_cell.angle_gamma   90.00
#
_symmetry.space_group_name_H-M   'P 1'
#
loop_
_entity.id
_entity.type
_entity.pdbx_description
1 polymer ?
#
loop_
_entity_poly.entity_id
_entity_poly.type
_entity_poly.pdbx_seq_one_letter_code
_entity_poly.pdbx_strand_id
1 'polypeptide(L)'
;MALTSTQKDFVIYDEEFNSALYERLQVNIDVWNAATYGALVITTDAMKGHFSKVSMYKALASDVVKEYNPENVTTTAFDTFESFEQVKVKVWRDSNIQKTVDAFKVLLLNPDATFSQLVGGLTADLITKDAIETLLSSILGAIENDTSHVLGDGTKFPTFKDINKAQFVYGDQFSNVACILTHSNTAQGIVDLNIDEKLDTVAGFTISTGKWHTLNIPMIIADLDALKDGANYKMAFLTAGAGVCVNSETVSAYTDIDLDSRPAMMRFKREWAYNIGVKGYSYDTTKGNYPTKAVLANKTSWKKVVSDDKELPCVVFKAKAV
;
A
#
# COMPACT_ATOMS: atom_id res chain seq x y z
N MET A 1 -13.73 -44.87 27.11
CA MET A 1 -12.54 -44.79 26.24
C MET A 1 -11.88 -43.45 26.48
N ALA A 2 -10.69 -43.46 27.06
CA ALA A 2 -9.94 -42.24 27.24
C ALA A 2 -9.58 -41.71 25.85
N LEU A 3 -10.01 -40.51 25.52
CA LEU A 3 -9.55 -39.79 24.33
C LEU A 3 -8.06 -39.69 24.45
N THR A 4 -7.35 -40.41 23.61
CA THR A 4 -5.90 -40.37 23.52
C THR A 4 -5.49 -38.96 23.07
N SER A 5 -4.37 -38.48 23.57
CA SER A 5 -3.72 -37.17 23.49
C SER A 5 -3.65 -36.52 22.11
N THR A 6 -4.08 -37.18 21.05
CA THR A 6 -4.03 -36.68 19.65
C THR A 6 -4.94 -35.47 19.36
N GLN A 7 -5.95 -35.21 20.18
CA GLN A 7 -6.77 -34.00 20.00
C GLN A 7 -6.12 -32.71 20.60
N LYS A 8 -5.16 -32.88 21.52
CA LYS A 8 -4.38 -31.74 22.04
C LYS A 8 -3.35 -31.21 21.04
N ASP A 9 -2.94 -32.02 20.09
CA ASP A 9 -1.85 -31.73 19.16
C ASP A 9 -2.26 -30.82 17.98
N PHE A 10 -3.52 -30.36 17.94
CA PHE A 10 -4.06 -29.51 16.88
C PHE A 10 -4.37 -28.08 17.32
N VAL A 11 -3.97 -27.69 18.50
CA VAL A 11 -4.18 -26.31 18.98
C VAL A 11 -3.05 -25.46 18.43
N ILE A 12 -3.41 -24.49 17.59
CA ILE A 12 -2.52 -23.37 17.33
C ILE A 12 -2.44 -22.64 18.66
N TYR A 13 -1.24 -22.59 19.24
CA TYR A 13 -1.01 -21.85 20.45
C TYR A 13 -1.10 -20.36 20.14
N ASP A 14 -2.18 -19.72 20.57
CA ASP A 14 -2.48 -18.33 20.23
C ASP A 14 -1.36 -17.38 20.65
N GLU A 15 -0.71 -17.63 21.78
CA GLU A 15 0.41 -16.80 22.26
C GLU A 15 1.62 -16.88 21.33
N GLU A 16 2.00 -18.07 20.91
CA GLU A 16 3.15 -18.29 20.00
C GLU A 16 2.84 -17.81 18.59
N PHE A 17 1.61 -18.04 18.11
CA PHE A 17 1.14 -17.52 16.84
C PHE A 17 1.17 -15.99 16.81
N ASN A 18 0.58 -15.35 17.81
CA ASN A 18 0.50 -13.89 17.90
C ASN A 18 1.90 -13.28 18.09
N SER A 19 2.75 -13.87 18.91
CA SER A 19 4.13 -13.39 19.09
C SER A 19 4.90 -13.39 17.77
N ALA A 20 4.91 -14.51 17.06
CA ALA A 20 5.59 -14.62 15.76
C ALA A 20 4.98 -13.72 14.70
N LEU A 21 3.64 -13.57 14.69
CA LEU A 21 2.94 -12.71 13.76
C LEU A 21 3.32 -11.24 13.97
N TYR A 22 3.25 -10.74 15.20
CA TYR A 22 3.52 -9.32 15.46
C TYR A 22 5.00 -8.98 15.32
N GLU A 23 5.91 -9.87 15.73
CA GLU A 23 7.35 -9.70 15.53
C GLU A 23 7.67 -9.59 14.02
N ARG A 24 7.19 -10.55 13.23
CA ARG A 24 7.41 -10.56 11.78
C ARG A 24 6.74 -9.38 11.08
N LEU A 25 5.53 -9.02 11.50
CA LEU A 25 4.79 -7.89 10.96
C LEU A 25 5.55 -6.58 11.21
N GLN A 26 6.08 -6.38 12.43
CA GLN A 26 6.87 -5.19 12.74
C GLN A 26 8.15 -5.11 11.90
N VAL A 27 8.88 -6.21 11.77
CA VAL A 27 10.07 -6.27 10.90
C VAL A 27 9.72 -5.92 9.45
N ASN A 28 8.65 -6.51 8.91
CA ASN A 28 8.22 -6.22 7.55
C ASN A 28 7.84 -4.75 7.35
N ILE A 29 7.14 -4.15 8.32
CA ILE A 29 6.75 -2.73 8.30
C ILE A 29 8.00 -1.84 8.32
N ASP A 30 8.94 -2.10 9.21
CA ASP A 30 10.14 -1.28 9.36
C ASP A 30 11.01 -1.32 8.10
N VAL A 31 11.23 -2.52 7.55
CA VAL A 31 12.00 -2.70 6.32
C VAL A 31 11.31 -2.05 5.13
N TRP A 32 9.98 -2.20 5.00
CA TRP A 32 9.22 -1.59 3.91
C TRP A 32 9.23 -0.06 3.99
N ASN A 33 8.95 0.50 5.16
CA ASN A 33 8.97 1.95 5.36
C ASN A 33 10.36 2.55 5.08
N ALA A 34 11.42 1.86 5.50
CA ALA A 34 12.78 2.27 5.20
C ALA A 34 13.10 2.18 3.70
N ALA A 35 12.70 1.08 3.04
CA ALA A 35 12.96 0.86 1.62
C ALA A 35 12.23 1.85 0.71
N THR A 36 11.01 2.24 1.08
CA THR A 36 10.21 3.23 0.33
C THR A 36 10.56 4.69 0.69
N TYR A 37 11.52 4.90 1.56
CA TYR A 37 11.89 6.25 2.04
C TYR A 37 10.68 7.04 2.56
N GLY A 38 9.73 6.34 3.19
CA GLY A 38 8.50 6.93 3.70
C GLY A 38 7.49 7.37 2.63
N ALA A 39 7.60 6.87 1.39
CA ALA A 39 6.59 7.13 0.37
C ALA A 39 5.29 6.38 0.64
N LEU A 40 5.40 5.10 0.98
CA LEU A 40 4.28 4.26 1.40
C LEU A 40 4.47 3.92 2.88
N VAL A 41 3.70 4.56 3.74
CA VAL A 41 3.85 4.44 5.18
C VAL A 41 2.85 3.42 5.72
N ILE A 42 3.36 2.35 6.33
CA ILE A 42 2.56 1.39 7.07
C ILE A 42 2.81 1.62 8.55
N THR A 43 1.74 1.79 9.33
CA THR A 43 1.80 1.99 10.78
C THR A 43 0.80 1.10 11.49
N THR A 44 1.01 0.91 12.80
CA THR A 44 0.06 0.23 13.67
C THR A 44 -0.53 1.27 14.62
N ASP A 45 -1.82 1.54 14.50
CA ASP A 45 -2.53 2.44 15.40
C ASP A 45 -4.02 2.05 15.42
N ALA A 46 -4.60 2.02 16.61
CA ALA A 46 -6.00 1.64 16.79
C ALA A 46 -6.92 2.76 16.31
N MET A 47 -7.64 2.54 15.22
CA MET A 47 -8.62 3.48 14.70
C MET A 47 -10.04 2.93 14.87
N LYS A 48 -10.89 3.69 15.54
CA LYS A 48 -12.30 3.35 15.73
C LYS A 48 -13.14 3.83 14.55
N GLY A 49 -14.14 3.02 14.17
CA GLY A 49 -15.09 3.35 13.10
C GLY A 49 -14.62 2.99 11.69
N HIS A 50 -15.48 3.22 10.69
CA HIS A 50 -15.22 2.87 9.29
C HIS A 50 -14.43 3.93 8.54
N PHE A 51 -14.50 5.17 8.98
CA PHE A 51 -13.83 6.30 8.38
C PHE A 51 -13.07 7.09 9.43
N SER A 52 -11.88 7.52 9.07
CA SER A 52 -11.14 8.53 9.83
C SER A 52 -11.10 9.81 9.02
N LYS A 53 -11.52 10.90 9.63
CA LYS A 53 -11.54 12.21 9.01
C LYS A 53 -10.47 13.08 9.63
N VAL A 54 -9.65 13.68 8.78
CA VAL A 54 -8.65 14.67 9.17
C VAL A 54 -8.98 15.97 8.45
N SER A 55 -9.29 17.01 9.21
CA SER A 55 -9.51 18.34 8.65
C SER A 55 -8.17 19.04 8.45
N MET A 56 -7.95 19.56 7.26
CA MET A 56 -6.76 20.30 6.87
C MET A 56 -7.18 21.64 6.26
N TYR A 57 -6.30 22.64 6.37
CA TYR A 57 -6.48 23.90 5.66
C TYR A 57 -5.83 23.80 4.28
N LYS A 58 -6.50 24.33 3.26
CA LYS A 58 -5.88 24.50 1.94
C LYS A 58 -4.74 25.51 2.04
N ALA A 59 -3.68 25.25 1.29
CA ALA A 59 -2.63 26.24 1.09
C ALA A 59 -3.24 27.52 0.49
N LEU A 60 -2.77 28.67 0.96
CA LEU A 60 -3.18 29.94 0.39
C LEU A 60 -2.71 30.03 -1.06
N ALA A 61 -3.62 30.36 -1.96
CA ALA A 61 -3.26 30.62 -3.34
C ALA A 61 -2.38 31.88 -3.46
N SER A 62 -1.51 31.91 -4.45
CA SER A 62 -0.58 33.05 -4.64
C SER A 62 -1.29 34.39 -4.94
N ASP A 63 -2.53 34.31 -5.40
CA ASP A 63 -3.39 35.48 -5.71
C ASP A 63 -3.98 36.18 -4.46
N VAL A 64 -3.80 35.57 -3.28
CA VAL A 64 -4.13 36.24 -1.99
C VAL A 64 -3.25 37.44 -1.74
N VAL A 65 -2.01 37.46 -2.28
CA VAL A 65 -1.13 38.62 -2.22
C VAL A 65 -1.49 39.57 -3.35
N LYS A 66 -2.12 40.71 -2.99
CA LYS A 66 -2.58 41.72 -3.95
C LYS A 66 -1.68 42.93 -3.90
N GLU A 67 -1.45 43.54 -5.06
CA GLU A 67 -0.77 44.81 -5.11
C GLU A 67 -1.65 45.91 -4.45
N TYR A 68 -1.05 46.68 -3.58
CA TYR A 68 -1.72 47.75 -2.87
C TYR A 68 -1.16 49.13 -3.33
N ASN A 69 -2.04 49.96 -3.83
CA ASN A 69 -1.71 51.36 -4.10
C ASN A 69 -2.27 52.24 -2.97
N PRO A 70 -1.41 52.87 -2.13
CA PRO A 70 -1.85 53.70 -1.00
C PRO A 70 -2.60 54.97 -1.42
N GLU A 71 -2.47 55.39 -2.68
CA GLU A 71 -3.15 56.59 -3.21
C GLU A 71 -4.57 56.28 -3.70
N ASN A 72 -4.94 55.00 -3.82
CA ASN A 72 -6.22 54.58 -4.37
C ASN A 72 -7.00 53.72 -3.36
N VAL A 73 -8.03 54.30 -2.74
CA VAL A 73 -8.87 53.59 -1.78
C VAL A 73 -9.87 52.73 -2.55
N THR A 74 -9.53 51.46 -2.75
CA THR A 74 -10.43 50.47 -3.30
C THR A 74 -10.89 49.50 -2.22
N THR A 75 -12.17 49.09 -2.27
CA THR A 75 -12.69 48.09 -1.36
C THR A 75 -12.09 46.73 -1.73
N THR A 76 -11.25 46.20 -0.84
CA THR A 76 -10.61 44.87 -1.06
C THR A 76 -11.56 43.78 -0.61
N ALA A 77 -11.79 42.80 -1.47
CA ALA A 77 -12.46 41.56 -1.07
C ALA A 77 -11.52 40.76 -0.17
N PHE A 78 -12.05 40.24 0.93
CA PHE A 78 -11.31 39.34 1.81
C PHE A 78 -11.38 37.93 1.28
N ASP A 79 -10.22 37.29 1.18
CA ASP A 79 -10.12 35.87 0.88
C ASP A 79 -10.32 35.04 2.16
N THR A 80 -11.04 33.95 2.08
CA THR A 80 -11.34 33.07 3.22
C THR A 80 -10.45 31.85 3.21
N PHE A 81 -9.98 31.44 4.39
CA PHE A 81 -9.33 30.14 4.55
C PHE A 81 -10.33 29.04 4.26
N GLU A 82 -10.05 28.21 3.27
CA GLU A 82 -10.82 27.00 3.02
C GLU A 82 -10.22 25.82 3.77
N SER A 83 -11.07 25.05 4.41
CA SER A 83 -10.71 23.76 4.99
C SER A 83 -11.28 22.64 4.14
N PHE A 84 -10.58 21.51 4.10
CA PHE A 84 -11.08 20.29 3.49
C PHE A 84 -10.95 19.11 4.45
N GLU A 85 -11.81 18.12 4.28
CA GLU A 85 -11.74 16.87 5.01
C GLU A 85 -11.08 15.79 4.15
N GLN A 86 -9.97 15.25 4.63
CA GLN A 86 -9.39 14.03 4.07
C GLN A 86 -9.97 12.82 4.78
N VAL A 87 -10.67 11.98 4.05
CA VAL A 87 -11.28 10.76 4.58
C VAL A 87 -10.43 9.56 4.24
N LYS A 88 -9.98 8.85 5.30
CA LYS A 88 -9.38 7.53 5.21
C LYS A 88 -10.44 6.47 5.43
N VAL A 89 -10.39 5.37 4.71
CA VAL A 89 -11.40 4.31 4.76
C VAL A 89 -10.83 3.03 5.36
N LYS A 90 -11.63 2.35 6.20
CA LYS A 90 -11.30 1.05 6.78
C LYS A 90 -11.63 -0.06 5.79
N VAL A 91 -10.68 -0.96 5.61
CA VAL A 91 -10.78 -2.13 4.74
C VAL A 91 -10.71 -3.37 5.60
N TRP A 92 -11.71 -4.24 5.48
CA TRP A 92 -11.75 -5.52 6.17
C TRP A 92 -11.24 -6.63 5.27
N ARG A 93 -10.50 -7.56 5.86
CA ARG A 93 -9.94 -8.73 5.19
C ARG A 93 -10.16 -9.98 6.03
N ASP A 94 -10.33 -11.08 5.34
CA ASP A 94 -10.33 -12.41 5.94
C ASP A 94 -9.47 -13.38 5.13
N SER A 95 -9.01 -14.41 5.78
CA SER A 95 -8.30 -15.51 5.14
C SER A 95 -8.75 -16.82 5.76
N ASN A 96 -9.30 -17.68 4.93
CA ASN A 96 -9.84 -18.97 5.33
C ASN A 96 -9.01 -20.10 4.71
N ILE A 97 -8.43 -20.93 5.55
CA ILE A 97 -7.66 -22.10 5.14
C ILE A 97 -8.35 -23.34 5.70
N GLN A 98 -8.54 -24.35 4.87
CA GLN A 98 -9.04 -25.64 5.32
C GLN A 98 -8.18 -26.77 4.76
N LYS A 99 -7.96 -27.80 5.58
CA LYS A 99 -7.29 -29.06 5.19
C LYS A 99 -7.90 -30.24 5.92
N THR A 100 -7.71 -31.42 5.36
CA THR A 100 -8.08 -32.64 6.07
C THR A 100 -7.22 -32.81 7.31
N VAL A 101 -7.80 -33.32 8.39
CA VAL A 101 -7.09 -33.57 9.66
C VAL A 101 -5.87 -34.48 9.44
N ASP A 102 -5.97 -35.49 8.57
CA ASP A 102 -4.85 -36.38 8.28
C ASP A 102 -3.69 -35.69 7.54
N ALA A 103 -3.96 -34.71 6.67
CA ALA A 103 -2.91 -33.92 6.02
C ALA A 103 -2.18 -33.01 7.00
N PHE A 104 -2.85 -32.53 8.05
CA PHE A 104 -2.21 -31.80 9.13
C PHE A 104 -1.34 -32.70 10.02
N LYS A 105 -1.77 -33.95 10.28
CA LYS A 105 -0.97 -34.93 11.06
C LYS A 105 0.40 -35.19 10.45
N VAL A 106 0.51 -35.23 9.13
CA VAL A 106 1.79 -35.41 8.43
C VAL A 106 2.70 -34.20 8.58
N LEU A 107 2.14 -32.99 8.64
CA LEU A 107 2.89 -31.74 8.88
C LEU A 107 3.34 -31.61 10.34
N LEU A 108 2.63 -32.24 11.28
CA LEU A 108 2.86 -32.17 12.73
C LEU A 108 3.81 -33.24 13.27
N LEU A 109 4.55 -33.95 12.42
CA LEU A 109 5.65 -34.83 12.86
C LEU A 109 6.85 -34.05 13.43
N ASN A 110 6.82 -32.71 13.36
CA ASN A 110 7.74 -31.81 14.07
C ASN A 110 6.97 -31.00 15.14
N PRO A 111 7.50 -30.85 16.36
CA PRO A 111 6.72 -30.38 17.50
C PRO A 111 6.24 -28.94 17.40
N ASP A 112 5.02 -28.81 17.59
CA ASP A 112 3.99 -27.89 18.10
C ASP A 112 4.26 -26.36 18.05
N ALA A 113 5.31 -25.85 18.65
CA ALA A 113 5.64 -24.43 18.71
C ALA A 113 6.08 -23.90 17.33
N THR A 114 6.88 -24.66 16.62
CA THR A 114 7.44 -24.30 15.31
C THR A 114 6.35 -24.10 14.24
N PHE A 115 5.26 -24.88 14.30
CA PHE A 115 4.18 -24.75 13.33
C PHE A 115 3.35 -23.47 13.56
N SER A 116 3.01 -23.16 14.82
CA SER A 116 2.29 -21.93 15.17
C SER A 116 3.09 -20.70 14.79
N GLN A 117 4.40 -20.70 15.06
CA GLN A 117 5.32 -19.63 14.66
C GLN A 117 5.42 -19.50 13.13
N LEU A 118 5.53 -20.62 12.41
CA LEU A 118 5.58 -20.59 10.93
C LEU A 118 4.30 -19.99 10.34
N VAL A 119 3.13 -20.44 10.82
CA VAL A 119 1.84 -19.93 10.35
C VAL A 119 1.67 -18.45 10.71
N GLY A 120 2.13 -18.02 11.89
CA GLY A 120 2.17 -16.62 12.30
C GLY A 120 3.00 -15.77 11.35
N GLY A 121 4.23 -16.19 11.06
CA GLY A 121 5.12 -15.50 10.13
C GLY A 121 4.56 -15.41 8.71
N LEU A 122 4.03 -16.51 8.16
CA LEU A 122 3.39 -16.51 6.83
C LEU A 122 2.14 -15.60 6.80
N THR A 123 1.41 -15.52 7.90
CA THR A 123 0.25 -14.61 8.00
C THR A 123 0.71 -13.16 7.97
N ALA A 124 1.78 -12.82 8.69
CA ALA A 124 2.35 -11.47 8.66
C ALA A 124 2.78 -11.05 7.25
N ASP A 125 3.43 -11.94 6.51
CA ASP A 125 3.85 -11.70 5.13
C ASP A 125 2.64 -11.46 4.21
N LEU A 126 1.57 -12.25 4.35
CA LEU A 126 0.33 -12.09 3.57
C LEU A 126 -0.37 -10.76 3.89
N ILE A 127 -0.46 -10.38 5.17
CA ILE A 127 -1.06 -9.11 5.59
C ILE A 127 -0.27 -7.93 5.02
N THR A 128 1.05 -7.97 5.12
CA THR A 128 1.92 -6.92 4.60
C THR A 128 1.78 -6.79 3.09
N LYS A 129 1.80 -7.89 2.37
CA LYS A 129 1.63 -7.92 0.91
C LYS A 129 0.28 -7.34 0.49
N ASP A 130 -0.83 -7.79 1.11
CA ASP A 130 -2.17 -7.28 0.78
C ASP A 130 -2.31 -5.79 1.11
N ALA A 131 -1.75 -5.34 2.23
CA ALA A 131 -1.75 -3.93 2.61
C ALA A 131 -1.02 -3.06 1.58
N ILE A 132 0.18 -3.47 1.15
CA ILE A 132 0.98 -2.79 0.12
C ILE A 132 0.22 -2.74 -1.20
N GLU A 133 -0.30 -3.87 -1.66
CA GLU A 133 -1.03 -3.95 -2.93
C GLU A 133 -2.31 -3.10 -2.91
N THR A 134 -3.05 -3.10 -1.79
CA THR A 134 -4.28 -2.34 -1.69
C THR A 134 -3.99 -0.84 -1.59
N LEU A 135 -2.96 -0.45 -0.84
CA LEU A 135 -2.52 0.94 -0.76
C LEU A 135 -2.07 1.46 -2.13
N LEU A 136 -1.23 0.71 -2.83
CA LEU A 136 -0.74 1.09 -4.16
C LEU A 136 -1.89 1.15 -5.18
N SER A 137 -2.80 0.17 -5.17
CA SER A 137 -4.00 0.20 -6.05
C SER A 137 -4.84 1.44 -5.80
N SER A 138 -4.97 1.86 -4.53
CA SER A 138 -5.71 3.07 -4.15
C SER A 138 -5.04 4.34 -4.67
N ILE A 139 -3.71 4.45 -4.56
CA ILE A 139 -2.94 5.59 -5.07
C ILE A 139 -3.05 5.67 -6.59
N LEU A 140 -2.84 4.53 -7.28
CA LEU A 140 -2.92 4.46 -8.74
C LEU A 140 -4.33 4.77 -9.25
N GLY A 141 -5.38 4.30 -8.55
CA GLY A 141 -6.76 4.64 -8.87
C GLY A 141 -7.07 6.12 -8.65
N ALA A 142 -6.59 6.70 -7.56
CA ALA A 142 -6.81 8.11 -7.24
C ALA A 142 -6.17 9.04 -8.28
N ILE A 143 -4.92 8.77 -8.68
CA ILE A 143 -4.17 9.63 -9.62
C ILE A 143 -4.74 9.61 -11.04
N GLU A 144 -5.50 8.59 -11.42
CA GLU A 144 -6.17 8.55 -12.74
C GLU A 144 -7.21 9.69 -12.92
N ASN A 145 -7.57 10.40 -11.85
CA ASN A 145 -8.36 11.63 -11.95
C ASN A 145 -7.56 12.81 -12.53
N ASP A 146 -6.24 12.78 -12.40
CA ASP A 146 -5.34 13.85 -12.84
C ASP A 146 -4.51 13.40 -14.07
N THR A 147 -4.97 13.77 -15.25
CA THR A 147 -4.33 13.39 -16.52
C THR A 147 -2.93 13.98 -16.70
N SER A 148 -2.62 15.09 -16.04
CA SER A 148 -1.27 15.69 -16.03
C SER A 148 -0.22 14.81 -15.36
N HIS A 149 -0.64 13.93 -14.45
CA HIS A 149 0.21 13.01 -13.70
C HIS A 149 0.22 11.58 -14.27
N VAL A 150 -0.49 11.34 -15.38
CA VAL A 150 -0.48 10.05 -16.09
C VAL A 150 0.27 10.24 -17.41
N LEU A 151 1.47 9.68 -17.48
CA LEU A 151 2.35 9.77 -18.64
C LEU A 151 2.45 8.44 -19.36
N GLY A 152 2.85 8.50 -20.63
CA GLY A 152 3.01 7.30 -21.46
C GLY A 152 1.66 6.73 -21.93
N ASP A 153 1.71 5.98 -23.02
CA ASP A 153 0.55 5.35 -23.67
C ASP A 153 0.61 3.81 -23.63
N GLY A 154 1.61 3.24 -22.93
CA GLY A 154 1.84 1.80 -22.87
C GLY A 154 2.45 1.20 -24.13
N THR A 155 2.89 2.01 -25.10
CA THR A 155 3.45 1.52 -26.37
C THR A 155 4.97 1.39 -26.37
N LYS A 156 5.65 2.04 -25.41
CA LYS A 156 7.11 2.14 -25.33
C LYS A 156 7.64 1.77 -23.96
N PHE A 157 8.89 1.31 -23.93
CA PHE A 157 9.65 1.21 -22.68
C PHE A 157 10.03 2.61 -22.20
N PRO A 158 10.05 2.84 -20.88
CA PRO A 158 10.49 4.11 -20.31
C PRO A 158 11.97 4.33 -20.64
N THR A 159 12.28 5.52 -21.16
CA THR A 159 13.64 5.99 -21.37
C THR A 159 14.04 6.92 -20.21
N PHE A 160 15.34 7.24 -20.09
CA PHE A 160 15.79 8.24 -19.12
C PHE A 160 15.12 9.60 -19.28
N LYS A 161 14.79 9.98 -20.52
CA LYS A 161 14.05 11.23 -20.78
C LYS A 161 12.64 11.16 -20.21
N ASP A 162 11.99 10.01 -20.28
CA ASP A 162 10.65 9.81 -19.76
C ASP A 162 10.66 9.82 -18.23
N ILE A 163 11.67 9.21 -17.59
CA ILE A 163 11.87 9.23 -16.14
C ILE A 163 12.11 10.66 -15.67
N ASN A 164 13.00 11.42 -16.33
CA ASN A 164 13.21 12.82 -16.02
C ASN A 164 11.92 13.63 -16.20
N LYS A 165 11.19 13.41 -17.31
CA LYS A 165 9.92 14.10 -17.55
C LYS A 165 8.90 13.82 -16.42
N ALA A 166 8.79 12.56 -15.98
CA ALA A 166 7.89 12.19 -14.89
C ALA A 166 8.25 12.89 -13.57
N GLN A 167 9.53 13.01 -13.27
CA GLN A 167 10.00 13.70 -12.09
C GLN A 167 9.72 15.22 -12.17
N PHE A 168 9.97 15.85 -13.32
CA PHE A 168 9.76 17.27 -13.53
C PHE A 168 8.28 17.68 -13.66
N VAL A 169 7.32 16.76 -13.60
CA VAL A 169 5.89 17.09 -13.47
C VAL A 169 5.63 17.91 -12.20
N TYR A 170 6.41 17.66 -11.14
CA TYR A 170 6.35 18.44 -9.90
C TYR A 170 7.05 19.81 -9.96
N GLY A 171 7.59 20.20 -11.13
CA GLY A 171 8.27 21.49 -11.34
C GLY A 171 9.47 21.68 -10.41
N ASP A 172 9.48 22.76 -9.65
CA ASP A 172 10.53 23.10 -8.66
C ASP A 172 10.60 22.13 -7.46
N GLN A 173 9.53 21.36 -7.24
CA GLN A 173 9.47 20.35 -6.18
C GLN A 173 9.82 18.92 -6.66
N PHE A 174 10.57 18.80 -7.75
CA PHE A 174 10.98 17.51 -8.31
C PHE A 174 11.74 16.61 -7.32
N SER A 175 12.38 17.20 -6.31
CA SER A 175 13.07 16.47 -5.24
C SER A 175 12.13 15.77 -4.24
N ASN A 176 10.83 16.05 -4.28
CA ASN A 176 9.84 15.42 -3.40
C ASN A 176 9.56 13.96 -3.79
N VAL A 177 10.01 13.50 -4.98
CA VAL A 177 9.92 12.11 -5.37
C VAL A 177 10.87 11.29 -4.49
N ALA A 178 10.30 10.45 -3.62
CA ALA A 178 11.04 9.66 -2.65
C ALA A 178 11.57 8.36 -3.25
N CYS A 179 10.75 7.67 -4.06
CA CYS A 179 11.15 6.43 -4.72
C CYS A 179 10.36 6.18 -6.02
N ILE A 180 10.89 5.29 -6.83
CA ILE A 180 10.24 4.77 -8.04
C ILE A 180 9.87 3.33 -7.79
N LEU A 181 8.59 2.99 -7.94
CA LEU A 181 8.11 1.62 -7.84
C LEU A 181 7.79 1.08 -9.23
N THR A 182 8.35 -0.07 -9.58
CA THR A 182 8.19 -0.66 -10.91
C THR A 182 8.06 -2.18 -10.85
N HIS A 183 7.41 -2.75 -11.86
CA HIS A 183 7.35 -4.20 -12.04
C HIS A 183 8.64 -4.73 -12.69
N SER A 184 9.02 -5.99 -12.41
CA SER A 184 10.23 -6.61 -12.97
C SER A 184 10.30 -6.53 -14.49
N ASN A 185 9.18 -6.74 -15.19
CA ASN A 185 9.11 -6.66 -16.65
C ASN A 185 9.44 -5.26 -17.19
N THR A 186 9.09 -4.20 -16.46
CA THR A 186 9.47 -2.83 -16.86
C THR A 186 10.92 -2.55 -16.50
N ALA A 187 11.37 -3.05 -15.35
CA ALA A 187 12.75 -2.89 -14.89
C ALA A 187 13.75 -3.58 -15.85
N GLN A 188 13.39 -4.73 -16.44
CA GLN A 188 14.26 -5.47 -17.36
C GLN A 188 14.70 -4.61 -18.54
N GLY A 189 13.83 -3.75 -19.08
CA GLY A 189 14.18 -2.82 -20.16
C GLY A 189 15.11 -1.67 -19.73
N ILE A 190 15.33 -1.54 -18.42
CA ILE A 190 16.12 -0.47 -17.82
C ILE A 190 17.43 -1.01 -17.19
N VAL A 191 17.53 -2.33 -16.94
CA VAL A 191 18.61 -3.04 -16.22
C VAL A 191 19.97 -2.96 -16.95
N ASP A 192 20.04 -2.58 -18.21
CA ASP A 192 21.32 -2.24 -18.86
C ASP A 192 22.02 -0.99 -18.26
N LEU A 193 21.43 -0.43 -17.23
CA LEU A 193 21.90 0.78 -16.57
C LEU A 193 22.40 0.42 -15.18
N ASN A 194 23.73 0.39 -14.99
CA ASN A 194 24.47 0.21 -13.76
C ASN A 194 23.69 0.51 -12.48
N ILE A 195 23.01 -0.50 -11.95
CA ILE A 195 22.37 -0.46 -10.64
C ILE A 195 23.38 -1.03 -9.65
N ASP A 196 23.84 -0.22 -8.70
CA ASP A 196 24.55 -0.70 -7.51
C ASP A 196 23.54 -1.46 -6.63
N GLU A 197 23.56 -2.79 -6.71
CA GLU A 197 22.58 -3.65 -6.07
C GLU A 197 22.79 -3.75 -4.55
N LYS A 198 21.81 -3.30 -3.79
CA LYS A 198 21.46 -3.91 -2.50
C LYS A 198 20.11 -4.60 -2.67
N LEU A 199 20.15 -5.93 -2.62
CA LEU A 199 18.93 -6.74 -2.65
C LEU A 199 18.49 -7.00 -1.20
N ASP A 200 17.30 -6.56 -0.86
CA ASP A 200 16.63 -6.91 0.38
C ASP A 200 15.26 -7.54 0.07
N THR A 201 14.77 -8.45 0.91
CA THR A 201 13.52 -9.16 0.66
C THR A 201 12.57 -8.92 1.81
N VAL A 202 11.42 -8.29 1.51
CA VAL A 202 10.35 -8.02 2.47
C VAL A 202 9.05 -8.64 1.98
N ALA A 203 8.40 -9.44 2.81
CA ALA A 203 7.11 -10.07 2.52
C ALA A 203 7.06 -10.79 1.16
N GLY A 204 8.18 -11.37 0.72
CA GLY A 204 8.31 -12.02 -0.57
C GLY A 204 8.55 -11.09 -1.76
N PHE A 205 8.74 -9.79 -1.53
CA PHE A 205 9.18 -8.84 -2.56
C PHE A 205 10.69 -8.69 -2.53
N THR A 206 11.29 -8.65 -3.71
CA THR A 206 12.69 -8.29 -3.87
C THR A 206 12.77 -6.78 -4.02
N ILE A 207 13.46 -6.13 -3.09
CA ILE A 207 13.71 -4.69 -3.14
C ILE A 207 15.13 -4.49 -3.64
N SER A 208 15.26 -3.90 -4.82
CA SER A 208 16.55 -3.44 -5.33
C SER A 208 16.65 -1.94 -5.08
N THR A 209 17.54 -1.56 -4.18
CA THR A 209 17.84 -0.15 -3.91
C THR A 209 19.03 0.27 -4.76
N GLY A 210 18.79 0.49 -6.05
CA GLY A 210 19.78 1.08 -6.94
C GLY A 210 19.58 2.59 -7.02
N LYS A 211 20.67 3.35 -6.91
CA LYS A 211 20.65 4.78 -7.19
C LYS A 211 20.91 4.99 -8.67
N TRP A 212 20.00 5.65 -9.36
CA TRP A 212 20.22 6.08 -10.73
C TRP A 212 21.33 7.12 -10.77
N HIS A 213 22.34 6.91 -11.60
CA HIS A 213 23.49 7.80 -11.71
C HIS A 213 23.12 9.26 -12.02
N THR A 214 21.97 9.47 -12.64
CA THR A 214 21.49 10.82 -13.03
C THR A 214 20.52 11.45 -12.03
N LEU A 215 19.75 10.69 -11.26
CA LEU A 215 18.64 11.22 -10.45
C LEU A 215 18.74 10.92 -8.95
N ASN A 216 19.63 10.02 -8.56
CA ASN A 216 19.82 9.62 -7.16
C ASN A 216 18.52 9.18 -6.41
N ILE A 217 17.49 8.72 -7.18
CA ILE A 217 16.23 8.24 -6.64
C ILE A 217 16.28 6.71 -6.57
N PRO A 218 15.93 6.10 -5.42
CA PRO A 218 15.88 4.65 -5.29
C PRO A 218 14.74 4.07 -6.13
N MET A 219 15.03 2.96 -6.80
CA MET A 219 14.04 2.19 -7.54
C MET A 219 13.77 0.88 -6.81
N ILE A 220 12.49 0.61 -6.59
CA ILE A 220 12.01 -0.62 -5.96
C ILE A 220 11.38 -1.47 -7.05
N ILE A 221 11.87 -2.70 -7.20
CA ILE A 221 11.30 -3.68 -8.12
C ILE A 221 10.40 -4.61 -7.31
N ALA A 222 9.12 -4.59 -7.63
CA ALA A 222 8.13 -5.41 -6.94
C ALA A 222 7.08 -5.92 -7.92
N ASP A 223 6.88 -7.23 -7.93
CA ASP A 223 5.88 -7.89 -8.78
C ASP A 223 4.51 -7.82 -8.11
N LEU A 224 3.91 -6.63 -8.17
CA LEU A 224 2.60 -6.32 -7.64
C LEU A 224 1.55 -6.31 -8.75
N ASP A 225 0.39 -6.92 -8.49
CA ASP A 225 -0.73 -6.89 -9.44
C ASP A 225 -1.26 -5.47 -9.68
N ALA A 226 -1.13 -4.59 -8.70
CA ALA A 226 -1.48 -3.18 -8.83
C ALA A 226 -0.71 -2.44 -9.94
N LEU A 227 0.52 -2.88 -10.25
CA LEU A 227 1.34 -2.30 -11.31
C LEU A 227 1.01 -2.85 -12.71
N LYS A 228 0.13 -3.83 -12.82
CA LYS A 228 -0.33 -4.36 -14.11
C LYS A 228 -1.48 -3.52 -14.65
N ASP A 229 -1.47 -3.26 -15.95
CA ASP A 229 -2.51 -2.52 -16.68
C ASP A 229 -2.88 -3.30 -17.97
N GLY A 230 -3.64 -4.37 -17.79
CA GLY A 230 -3.92 -5.32 -18.87
C GLY A 230 -2.65 -6.03 -19.36
N ALA A 231 -2.25 -5.77 -20.61
CA ALA A 231 -1.00 -6.27 -21.18
C ALA A 231 0.21 -5.37 -20.88
N ASN A 232 0.00 -4.22 -20.26
CA ASN A 232 1.04 -3.22 -19.98
C ASN A 232 1.34 -3.15 -18.48
N TYR A 233 2.35 -2.33 -18.14
CA TYR A 233 2.76 -2.12 -16.75
C TYR A 233 2.81 -0.63 -16.42
N LYS A 234 2.65 -0.33 -15.13
CA LYS A 234 2.74 1.03 -14.58
C LYS A 234 4.04 1.16 -13.80
N MET A 235 4.72 2.27 -13.98
CA MET A 235 5.83 2.71 -13.13
C MET A 235 5.33 3.90 -12.32
N ALA A 236 5.42 3.83 -11.00
CA ALA A 236 4.92 4.86 -10.09
C ALA A 236 6.10 5.65 -9.46
N PHE A 237 6.09 6.95 -9.65
CA PHE A 237 7.00 7.91 -9.02
C PHE A 237 6.32 8.45 -7.78
N LEU A 238 6.67 7.94 -6.61
CA LEU A 238 5.97 8.22 -5.36
C LEU A 238 6.64 9.36 -4.60
N THR A 239 5.83 10.31 -4.13
CA THR A 239 6.29 11.35 -3.20
C THR A 239 6.32 10.84 -1.77
N ALA A 240 7.06 11.50 -0.89
CA ALA A 240 7.05 11.16 0.53
C ALA A 240 5.62 11.29 1.10
N GLY A 241 5.18 10.25 1.82
CA GLY A 241 3.83 10.17 2.36
C GLY A 241 2.72 10.04 1.32
N ALA A 242 3.02 9.52 0.11
CA ALA A 242 2.04 9.33 -0.96
C ALA A 242 0.81 8.55 -0.50
N GLY A 243 1.01 7.59 0.39
CA GLY A 243 -0.10 6.85 0.99
C GLY A 243 0.23 6.33 2.37
N VAL A 244 -0.82 6.18 3.17
CA VAL A 244 -0.73 5.70 4.54
C VAL A 244 -1.68 4.53 4.72
N CYS A 245 -1.15 3.41 5.21
CA CYS A 245 -1.90 2.26 5.64
C CYS A 245 -1.73 2.10 7.15
N VAL A 246 -2.82 2.14 7.89
CA VAL A 246 -2.81 2.01 9.34
C VAL A 246 -3.46 0.68 9.73
N ASN A 247 -2.70 -0.25 10.27
CA ASN A 247 -3.26 -1.48 10.83
C ASN A 247 -4.11 -1.13 12.05
N SER A 248 -5.42 -1.16 11.88
CA SER A 248 -6.38 -0.60 12.84
C SER A 248 -7.04 -1.62 13.75
N GLU A 249 -6.94 -2.90 13.40
CA GLU A 249 -7.50 -4.00 14.20
C GLU A 249 -6.45 -5.08 14.41
N THR A 250 -6.48 -5.71 15.57
CA THR A 250 -5.68 -6.90 15.84
C THR A 250 -6.14 -8.06 14.97
N VAL A 251 -5.20 -8.89 14.56
CA VAL A 251 -5.55 -10.11 13.82
C VAL A 251 -6.28 -11.06 14.76
N SER A 252 -7.52 -11.38 14.40
CA SER A 252 -8.30 -12.41 15.09
C SER A 252 -8.13 -13.74 14.37
N ALA A 253 -7.72 -14.76 15.11
CA ALA A 253 -7.52 -16.11 14.58
C ALA A 253 -8.51 -17.08 15.25
N TYR A 254 -9.19 -17.88 14.45
CA TYR A 254 -10.16 -18.86 14.90
C TYR A 254 -9.84 -20.21 14.28
N THR A 255 -9.80 -21.26 15.12
CA THR A 255 -9.60 -22.64 14.69
C THR A 255 -10.85 -23.44 14.97
N ASP A 256 -11.35 -24.17 13.98
CA ASP A 256 -12.52 -25.05 14.08
C ASP A 256 -12.22 -26.39 13.41
N ILE A 257 -12.78 -27.46 13.97
CA ILE A 257 -12.68 -28.81 13.41
C ILE A 257 -14.09 -29.27 13.03
N ASP A 258 -14.34 -29.38 11.75
CA ASP A 258 -15.57 -29.92 11.20
C ASP A 258 -15.50 -31.45 11.17
N LEU A 259 -16.18 -32.09 12.13
CA LEU A 259 -16.27 -33.53 12.25
C LEU A 259 -17.39 -34.12 11.39
N ASP A 260 -18.32 -33.32 10.89
CA ASP A 260 -19.43 -33.76 10.06
C ASP A 260 -19.00 -34.06 8.63
N SER A 261 -17.90 -33.44 8.18
CA SER A 261 -17.31 -33.74 6.88
C SER A 261 -16.52 -35.06 6.91
N ARG A 262 -16.55 -35.81 5.80
CA ARG A 262 -15.75 -37.03 5.62
C ARG A 262 -14.83 -36.89 4.41
N PRO A 263 -13.50 -36.82 4.58
CA PRO A 263 -12.73 -36.80 5.84
C PRO A 263 -12.95 -35.56 6.68
N ALA A 264 -12.73 -35.65 8.00
CA ALA A 264 -12.82 -34.51 8.90
C ALA A 264 -11.88 -33.36 8.47
N MET A 265 -12.40 -32.16 8.49
CA MET A 265 -11.71 -30.96 8.01
C MET A 265 -11.34 -30.05 9.17
N MET A 266 -10.11 -29.56 9.18
CA MET A 266 -9.68 -28.48 10.06
C MET A 266 -9.76 -27.16 9.31
N ARG A 267 -10.42 -26.17 9.91
CA ARG A 267 -10.59 -24.82 9.38
C ARG A 267 -9.83 -23.83 10.24
N PHE A 268 -9.08 -22.96 9.61
CA PHE A 268 -8.38 -21.88 10.26
C PHE A 268 -8.76 -20.56 9.59
N LYS A 269 -9.47 -19.70 10.34
CA LYS A 269 -9.97 -18.43 9.89
C LYS A 269 -9.19 -17.29 10.56
N ARG A 270 -8.81 -16.29 9.78
CA ARG A 270 -8.13 -15.09 10.27
C ARG A 270 -8.84 -13.86 9.72
N GLU A 271 -9.02 -12.87 10.57
CA GLU A 271 -9.66 -11.61 10.20
C GLU A 271 -8.79 -10.44 10.68
N TRP A 272 -8.68 -9.41 9.84
CA TRP A 272 -7.95 -8.19 10.17
C TRP A 272 -8.53 -6.99 9.44
N ALA A 273 -8.16 -5.79 9.83
CA ALA A 273 -8.54 -4.58 9.14
C ALA A 273 -7.42 -3.54 9.18
N TYR A 274 -7.38 -2.73 8.15
CA TYR A 274 -6.49 -1.59 8.05
C TYR A 274 -7.19 -0.40 7.40
N ASN A 275 -6.74 0.82 7.73
CA ASN A 275 -7.25 2.04 7.17
C ASN A 275 -6.32 2.56 6.09
N ILE A 276 -6.88 2.95 4.94
CA ILE A 276 -6.15 3.47 3.80
C ILE A 276 -6.43 4.96 3.62
N GLY A 277 -5.37 5.74 3.47
CA GLY A 277 -5.41 7.15 3.11
C GLY A 277 -4.44 7.44 1.97
N VAL A 278 -4.88 8.25 1.01
CA VAL A 278 -4.09 8.69 -0.13
C VAL A 278 -3.86 10.20 -0.02
N LYS A 279 -2.62 10.63 -0.11
CA LYS A 279 -2.25 12.05 -0.04
C LYS A 279 -2.98 12.85 -1.12
N GLY A 280 -3.55 13.99 -0.75
CA GLY A 280 -4.24 14.88 -1.70
C GLY A 280 -5.60 14.40 -2.20
N TYR A 281 -6.04 13.22 -1.78
CA TYR A 281 -7.35 12.66 -2.14
C TYR A 281 -8.14 12.26 -0.91
N SER A 282 -9.46 12.39 -0.99
CA SER A 282 -10.42 11.94 0.01
C SER A 282 -11.26 10.81 -0.56
N TYR A 283 -11.49 9.76 0.23
CA TYR A 283 -12.39 8.68 -0.18
C TYR A 283 -13.83 9.17 -0.25
N ASP A 284 -14.54 8.80 -1.30
CA ASP A 284 -15.96 9.09 -1.45
C ASP A 284 -16.81 8.10 -0.65
N THR A 285 -17.31 8.54 0.51
CA THR A 285 -18.10 7.72 1.42
C THR A 285 -19.40 7.19 0.80
N THR A 286 -19.87 7.77 -0.32
CA THR A 286 -21.04 7.26 -1.06
C THR A 286 -20.78 5.90 -1.73
N LYS A 287 -19.51 5.51 -1.89
CA LYS A 287 -19.12 4.21 -2.46
C LYS A 287 -19.20 3.04 -1.46
N GLY A 288 -19.60 3.31 -0.23
CA GLY A 288 -19.86 2.33 0.81
C GLY A 288 -18.80 2.26 1.91
N ASN A 289 -19.18 1.58 3.00
CA ASN A 289 -18.38 1.47 4.22
C ASN A 289 -17.35 0.32 4.18
N TYR A 290 -17.50 -0.60 3.23
CA TYR A 290 -16.69 -1.83 3.11
C TYR A 290 -16.14 -1.98 1.68
N PRO A 291 -15.20 -1.12 1.26
CA PRO A 291 -14.71 -1.15 -0.11
C PRO A 291 -13.86 -2.38 -0.35
N THR A 292 -14.06 -2.99 -1.51
CA THR A 292 -13.15 -4.00 -2.05
C THR A 292 -11.92 -3.35 -2.67
N LYS A 293 -10.87 -4.13 -2.91
CA LYS A 293 -9.67 -3.67 -3.64
C LYS A 293 -10.03 -3.06 -5.01
N ALA A 294 -10.99 -3.67 -5.72
CA ALA A 294 -11.47 -3.16 -7.02
C ALA A 294 -12.15 -1.80 -6.91
N VAL A 295 -12.95 -1.57 -5.85
CA VAL A 295 -13.57 -0.25 -5.60
C VAL A 295 -12.48 0.79 -5.31
N LEU A 296 -11.48 0.47 -4.50
CA LEU A 296 -10.39 1.38 -4.16
C LEU A 296 -9.49 1.69 -5.36
N ALA A 297 -9.31 0.74 -6.28
CA ALA A 297 -8.55 0.95 -7.52
C ALA A 297 -9.29 1.83 -8.54
N ASN A 298 -10.57 2.13 -8.32
CA ASN A 298 -11.36 2.92 -9.26
C ASN A 298 -11.22 4.43 -8.95
N LYS A 299 -10.91 5.22 -9.98
CA LYS A 299 -10.79 6.68 -9.88
C LYS A 299 -12.03 7.37 -9.28
N THR A 300 -13.24 6.85 -9.55
CA THR A 300 -14.49 7.45 -9.04
C THR A 300 -14.66 7.33 -7.53
N SER A 301 -13.85 6.53 -6.86
CA SER A 301 -13.88 6.37 -5.40
C SER A 301 -13.06 7.45 -4.66
N TRP A 302 -12.35 8.27 -5.40
CA TRP A 302 -11.44 9.27 -4.85
C TRP A 302 -11.78 10.67 -5.39
N LYS A 303 -11.82 11.63 -4.48
CA LYS A 303 -12.02 13.06 -4.82
C LYS A 303 -10.75 13.81 -4.50
N LYS A 304 -10.23 14.56 -5.47
CA LYS A 304 -9.09 15.46 -5.24
C LYS A 304 -9.50 16.56 -4.27
N VAL A 305 -8.68 16.81 -3.25
CA VAL A 305 -8.96 17.81 -2.21
C VAL A 305 -7.90 18.91 -2.17
N VAL A 306 -6.72 18.67 -2.75
CA VAL A 306 -5.65 19.65 -2.85
C VAL A 306 -5.81 20.49 -4.11
N SER A 307 -5.41 21.77 -4.02
CA SER A 307 -5.48 22.71 -5.15
C SER A 307 -4.22 22.67 -6.01
N ASP A 308 -3.05 22.42 -5.40
CA ASP A 308 -1.77 22.37 -6.11
C ASP A 308 -1.44 20.93 -6.55
N ASP A 309 -1.17 20.76 -7.83
CA ASP A 309 -0.79 19.46 -8.41
C ASP A 309 0.56 18.95 -7.87
N LYS A 310 1.40 19.83 -7.32
CA LYS A 310 2.67 19.46 -6.69
C LYS A 310 2.50 18.69 -5.37
N GLU A 311 1.33 18.76 -4.76
CA GLU A 311 0.99 18.01 -3.54
C GLU A 311 0.43 16.62 -3.81
N LEU A 312 0.30 16.21 -5.08
CA LEU A 312 -0.24 14.92 -5.45
C LEU A 312 0.72 13.76 -5.08
N PRO A 313 0.17 12.55 -4.85
CA PRO A 313 0.91 11.43 -4.26
C PRO A 313 1.92 10.80 -5.21
N CYS A 314 1.61 10.78 -6.50
CA CYS A 314 2.48 10.13 -7.47
C CYS A 314 2.33 10.67 -8.89
N VAL A 315 3.30 10.34 -9.73
CA VAL A 315 3.19 10.37 -11.19
C VAL A 315 3.28 8.95 -11.71
N VAL A 316 2.42 8.58 -12.64
CA VAL A 316 2.38 7.25 -13.24
C VAL A 316 2.87 7.31 -14.68
N PHE A 317 3.82 6.45 -15.03
CA PHE A 317 4.22 6.21 -16.40
C PHE A 317 3.69 4.84 -16.86
N LYS A 318 2.90 4.81 -17.94
CA LYS A 318 2.43 3.58 -18.57
C LYS A 318 3.48 3.06 -19.53
N ALA A 319 4.01 1.88 -19.24
CA ALA A 319 5.07 1.22 -19.99
C ALA A 319 4.54 0.00 -20.74
N LYS A 320 5.15 -0.31 -21.88
CA LYS A 320 4.91 -1.54 -22.61
C LYS A 320 5.43 -2.74 -21.81
N ALA A 321 4.77 -3.89 -21.94
CA ALA A 321 5.31 -5.17 -21.52
C ALA A 321 6.50 -5.60 -22.41
N VAL A 322 7.47 -6.32 -21.84
CA VAL A 322 8.56 -6.96 -22.56
C VAL A 322 8.02 -8.11 -23.40
#